data_fbbc16be4c7a7840bace7ebae4e3e11e
#
_entry.id   fbbc16be4c7a7840bace7ebae4e3e11e
#
_cell.length_a   1.000
_cell.length_b   1.000
_cell.length_c   1.000
_cell.angle_alpha   90.00
_cell.angle_beta   90.00
_cell.angle_gamma   90.00
#
_symmetry.space_group_name_H-M   'P 1'
#
loop_
_entity.id
_entity.type
_entity.pdbx_description
1 polymer ?
#
loop_
_entity_poly.entity_id
_entity_poly.type
_entity_poly.pdbx_seq_one_letter_code
_entity_poly.pdbx_strand_id
1 'polypeptide(L)'
;SVRKIASLDTHIALACAGLKADARVLINRARVECQSHRLTVEDPVTVEYITRFIAGLQQKYTQSGGVRPFGLSTLIVGFDPYTNKPALYQTDPSGTFSAWKANATGRNSNSMREFLEKNYKETSGKETIKLAIRALLEVSTCH
;
A
#
# COMPACT_ATOMS: atom_id res chain seq x y z
N SER A 1 2.60 13.70 -15.15
CA SER A 1 1.92 12.42 -14.96
C SER A 1 1.87 12.05 -13.49
N VAL A 2 0.73 11.60 -13.06
CA VAL A 2 0.50 11.26 -11.66
C VAL A 2 0.77 9.77 -11.48
N ARG A 3 1.92 9.44 -10.96
CA ARG A 3 2.19 8.05 -10.58
C ARG A 3 1.60 7.83 -9.19
N LYS A 4 0.53 7.05 -9.14
CA LYS A 4 -0.09 6.63 -7.88
C LYS A 4 0.62 5.43 -7.28
N ILE A 5 1.49 4.79 -8.04
CA ILE A 5 2.26 3.61 -7.62
C ILE A 5 3.74 3.96 -7.62
N ALA A 6 4.41 3.71 -6.52
CA ALA A 6 5.82 4.01 -6.35
C ALA A 6 6.56 2.80 -5.80
N SER A 7 7.80 2.62 -6.24
CA SER A 7 8.69 1.61 -5.66
C SER A 7 9.36 2.17 -4.41
N LEU A 8 9.28 1.46 -3.30
CA LEU A 8 9.95 1.83 -2.05
C LEU A 8 11.34 1.17 -1.95
N ASP A 9 11.43 -0.05 -2.43
CA ASP A 9 12.66 -0.83 -2.46
C ASP A 9 12.56 -1.81 -3.62
N THR A 10 13.58 -2.63 -3.82
CA THR A 10 13.61 -3.60 -4.91
C THR A 10 12.48 -4.64 -4.81
N HIS A 11 12.01 -4.91 -3.61
CA HIS A 11 11.00 -5.93 -3.34
C HIS A 11 9.67 -5.38 -2.82
N ILE A 12 9.52 -4.07 -2.72
CA ILE A 12 8.32 -3.43 -2.12
C ILE A 12 7.84 -2.28 -3.00
N ALA A 13 6.53 -2.23 -3.23
CA ALA A 13 5.87 -1.13 -3.92
C ALA A 13 4.71 -0.61 -3.08
N LEU A 14 4.35 0.65 -3.29
CA LEU A 14 3.28 1.32 -2.58
C LEU A 14 2.35 1.99 -3.58
N ALA A 15 1.05 1.76 -3.41
CA ALA A 15 0.01 2.50 -4.12
C ALA A 15 -0.70 3.40 -3.12
N CYS A 16 -1.02 4.64 -3.52
CA CYS A 16 -1.68 5.58 -2.64
C CYS A 16 -2.85 6.27 -3.35
N ALA A 17 -3.85 6.63 -2.55
CA ALA A 17 -4.99 7.44 -2.95
C ALA A 17 -5.14 8.59 -1.97
N GLY A 18 -5.31 9.82 -2.48
CA GLY A 18 -5.43 11.02 -1.68
C GLY A 18 -4.56 12.16 -2.20
N LEU A 19 -4.10 13.04 -1.31
CA LEU A 19 -3.33 14.22 -1.68
C LEU A 19 -1.92 13.87 -2.17
N LYS A 20 -1.58 14.34 -3.36
CA LYS A 20 -0.28 14.07 -4.00
C LYS A 20 0.92 14.59 -3.21
N ALA A 21 0.80 15.77 -2.62
CA ALA A 21 1.88 16.37 -1.83
C ALA A 21 2.23 15.50 -0.62
N ASP A 22 1.20 14.99 0.05
CA ASP A 22 1.36 14.09 1.19
C ASP A 22 1.97 12.76 0.76
N ALA A 23 1.52 12.24 -0.39
CA ALA A 23 2.05 11.00 -0.95
C ALA A 23 3.56 11.10 -1.21
N ARG A 24 3.99 12.22 -1.79
CA ARG A 24 5.41 12.44 -2.07
C ARG A 24 6.26 12.43 -0.79
N VAL A 25 5.80 13.13 0.24
CA VAL A 25 6.51 13.17 1.53
C VAL A 25 6.59 11.78 2.15
N LEU A 26 5.47 11.07 2.16
CA LEU A 26 5.39 9.72 2.73
C LEU A 26 6.29 8.74 2.00
N ILE A 27 6.25 8.76 0.67
CA ILE A 27 7.06 7.88 -0.18
C ILE A 27 8.55 8.13 0.04
N ASN A 28 8.96 9.41 0.08
CA ASN A 28 10.36 9.76 0.28
C ASN A 28 10.86 9.31 1.65
N ARG A 29 10.07 9.50 2.69
CA ARG A 29 10.42 9.04 4.04
C ARG A 29 10.51 7.51 4.13
N ALA A 30 9.58 6.82 3.48
CA ALA A 30 9.58 5.36 3.45
C ALA A 30 10.82 4.82 2.73
N ARG A 31 11.19 5.45 1.61
CA ARG A 31 12.42 5.07 0.87
C ARG A 31 13.68 5.28 1.70
N VAL A 32 13.76 6.40 2.40
CA VAL A 32 14.90 6.68 3.29
C VAL A 32 14.98 5.63 4.39
N GLU A 33 13.84 5.25 4.98
CA GLU A 33 13.80 4.22 6.02
C GLU A 33 14.26 2.87 5.50
N CYS A 34 13.85 2.48 4.28
CA CYS A 34 14.31 1.24 3.66
C CYS A 34 15.82 1.22 3.50
N GLN A 35 16.41 2.32 3.04
CA GLN A 35 17.86 2.43 2.87
C GLN A 35 18.60 2.47 4.20
N SER A 36 18.07 3.22 5.16
CA SER A 36 18.64 3.32 6.51
C SER A 36 18.67 1.94 7.19
N HIS A 37 17.60 1.17 7.05
CA HIS A 37 17.52 -0.17 7.61
C HIS A 37 18.58 -1.10 7.01
N ARG A 38 18.80 -1.03 5.69
CA ARG A 38 19.85 -1.82 5.02
C ARG A 38 21.24 -1.48 5.53
N LEU A 39 21.48 -0.19 5.82
CA LEU A 39 22.79 0.27 6.30
C LEU A 39 23.04 -0.08 7.74
N THR A 40 22.03 -0.07 8.60
CA THR A 40 22.18 -0.31 10.04
C THR A 40 22.04 -1.78 10.43
N VAL A 41 21.14 -2.52 9.79
CA VAL A 41 20.84 -3.92 10.13
C VAL A 41 21.48 -4.89 9.11
N GLU A 42 21.91 -4.36 7.96
CA GLU A 42 22.52 -5.13 6.85
C GLU A 42 21.54 -6.10 6.18
N ASP A 43 20.24 -5.93 6.45
CA ASP A 43 19.17 -6.75 5.86
C ASP A 43 18.11 -5.88 5.21
N PRO A 44 17.44 -6.35 4.15
CA PRO A 44 16.30 -5.61 3.60
C PRO A 44 15.12 -5.63 4.55
N VAL A 45 14.29 -4.57 4.50
CA VAL A 45 13.09 -4.47 5.32
C VAL A 45 12.07 -5.53 4.91
N THR A 46 11.28 -5.99 5.87
CA THR A 46 10.08 -6.78 5.56
C THR A 46 8.93 -5.85 5.17
N VAL A 47 7.94 -6.38 4.47
CA VAL A 47 6.74 -5.61 4.10
C VAL A 47 6.03 -5.13 5.37
N GLU A 48 5.93 -5.98 6.38
CA GLU A 48 5.32 -5.63 7.67
C GLU A 48 6.07 -4.49 8.36
N TYR A 49 7.39 -4.51 8.36
CA TYR A 49 8.21 -3.47 8.99
C TYR A 49 7.92 -2.10 8.39
N ILE A 50 7.97 -2.00 7.06
CA ILE A 50 7.76 -0.71 6.40
C ILE A 50 6.29 -0.25 6.52
N THR A 51 5.36 -1.19 6.57
CA THR A 51 3.94 -0.88 6.82
C THR A 51 3.75 -0.25 8.19
N ARG A 52 4.36 -0.81 9.23
CA ARG A 52 4.33 -0.24 10.58
C ARG A 52 4.95 1.15 10.64
N PHE A 53 6.05 1.34 9.93
CA PHE A 53 6.70 2.65 9.84
C PHE A 53 5.77 3.70 9.23
N ILE A 54 5.14 3.36 8.11
CA ILE A 54 4.21 4.25 7.40
C ILE A 54 2.99 4.56 8.26
N ALA A 55 2.39 3.54 8.88
CA ALA A 55 1.26 3.71 9.79
C ALA A 55 1.63 4.59 10.99
N GLY A 56 2.82 4.41 11.54
CA GLY A 56 3.34 5.24 12.62
C GLY A 56 3.50 6.70 12.23
N LEU A 57 3.95 6.98 11.02
CA LEU A 57 4.03 8.35 10.50
C LEU A 57 2.64 8.97 10.37
N GLN A 58 1.68 8.24 9.83
CA GLN A 58 0.31 8.73 9.69
C GLN A 58 -0.32 9.01 11.06
N GLN A 59 -0.13 8.12 12.03
CA GLN A 59 -0.61 8.30 13.39
C GLN A 59 0.02 9.52 14.07
N LYS A 60 1.33 9.70 13.91
CA LYS A 60 2.06 10.83 14.49
C LYS A 60 1.47 12.16 14.02
N TYR A 61 1.14 12.27 12.74
CA TYR A 61 0.57 13.50 12.19
C TYR A 61 -0.87 13.74 12.63
N THR A 62 -1.62 12.70 13.01
CA THR A 62 -2.96 12.87 13.56
C THR A 62 -2.93 13.33 15.01
N GLN A 63 -1.89 13.00 15.77
CA GLN A 63 -1.79 13.30 17.20
C GLN A 63 -1.07 14.60 17.51
N SER A 64 -0.23 15.11 16.62
CA SER A 64 0.50 16.34 16.89
C SER A 64 -0.37 17.57 16.59
N GLY A 65 -0.62 18.37 17.63
CA GLY A 65 -1.35 19.63 17.48
C GLY A 65 -0.63 20.58 16.52
N GLY A 66 -1.37 21.17 15.58
CA GLY A 66 -0.85 22.15 14.65
C GLY A 66 -0.37 21.58 13.32
N VAL A 67 -0.28 20.26 13.16
CA VAL A 67 0.05 19.63 11.88
C VAL A 67 -1.15 18.81 11.41
N ARG A 68 -1.58 19.03 10.16
CA ARG A 68 -2.69 18.27 9.62
C ARG A 68 -2.29 16.81 9.39
N PRO A 69 -3.22 15.85 9.54
CA PRO A 69 -2.92 14.45 9.20
C PRO A 69 -2.69 14.26 7.70
N PHE A 70 -1.96 13.22 7.35
CA PHE A 70 -1.85 12.80 5.96
C PHE A 70 -3.21 12.34 5.45
N GLY A 71 -3.72 12.96 4.39
CA GLY A 71 -4.98 12.60 3.76
C GLY A 71 -4.82 11.45 2.76
N LEU A 72 -4.21 10.35 3.19
CA LEU A 72 -3.85 9.23 2.32
C LEU A 72 -4.29 7.90 2.89
N SER A 73 -4.81 7.04 2.01
CA SER A 73 -4.86 5.60 2.24
C SER A 73 -3.83 4.94 1.34
N THR A 74 -3.11 3.97 1.83
CA THR A 74 -2.06 3.30 1.07
C THR A 74 -2.29 1.80 1.00
N LEU A 75 -1.85 1.20 -0.11
CA LEU A 75 -1.69 -0.24 -0.27
C LEU A 75 -0.21 -0.51 -0.44
N ILE A 76 0.34 -1.39 0.39
CA ILE A 76 1.75 -1.73 0.37
C ILE A 76 1.87 -3.20 0.01
N VAL A 77 2.59 -3.48 -1.07
CA VAL A 77 2.76 -4.85 -1.58
C VAL A 77 4.22 -5.18 -1.70
N GLY A 78 4.54 -6.45 -1.54
CA GLY A 78 5.90 -6.89 -1.74
C GLY A 78 6.08 -8.35 -1.37
N PHE A 79 7.33 -8.78 -1.49
CA PHE A 79 7.74 -10.12 -1.09
C PHE A 79 8.60 -10.04 0.17
N ASP A 80 8.36 -10.97 1.09
CA ASP A 80 9.22 -11.09 2.26
C ASP A 80 10.61 -11.54 1.80
N PRO A 81 11.69 -10.84 2.21
CA PRO A 81 13.04 -11.17 1.76
C PRO A 81 13.55 -12.52 2.25
N TYR A 82 12.98 -13.05 3.32
CA TYR A 82 13.42 -14.32 3.91
C TYR A 82 12.60 -15.51 3.42
N THR A 83 11.28 -15.37 3.37
CA THR A 83 10.38 -16.46 2.99
C THR A 83 9.97 -16.42 1.54
N ASN A 84 10.20 -15.30 0.86
CA ASN A 84 9.78 -15.01 -0.51
C ASN A 84 8.27 -15.15 -0.74
N LYS A 85 7.48 -14.97 0.32
CA LYS A 85 6.02 -14.99 0.24
C LYS A 85 5.49 -13.59 -0.03
N PRO A 86 4.45 -13.46 -0.87
CA PRO A 86 3.82 -12.16 -1.12
C PRO A 86 3.04 -11.68 0.09
N ALA A 87 2.97 -10.37 0.26
CA ALA A 87 2.20 -9.73 1.32
C ALA A 87 1.53 -8.47 0.79
N LEU A 88 0.34 -8.19 1.30
CA LEU A 88 -0.42 -6.98 0.99
C LEU A 88 -0.94 -6.39 2.30
N TYR A 89 -0.64 -5.13 2.52
CA TYR A 89 -1.12 -4.38 3.69
C TYR A 89 -1.81 -3.11 3.24
N GLN A 90 -2.78 -2.66 4.03
CA GLN A 90 -3.43 -1.37 3.86
C GLN A 90 -3.22 -0.52 5.09
N THR A 91 -2.93 0.77 4.90
CA THR A 91 -2.88 1.75 5.99
C THR A 91 -3.94 2.81 5.77
N ASP A 92 -4.49 3.34 6.87
CA ASP A 92 -5.47 4.43 6.87
C ASP A 92 -4.83 5.72 7.37
N PRO A 93 -5.44 6.90 7.08
CA PRO A 93 -4.94 8.18 7.62
C PRO A 93 -4.84 8.22 9.14
N SER A 94 -5.63 7.42 9.86
CA SER A 94 -5.59 7.33 11.32
C SER A 94 -4.38 6.57 11.86
N GLY A 95 -3.62 5.89 10.98
CA GLY A 95 -2.45 5.11 11.38
C GLY A 95 -2.75 3.66 11.68
N THR A 96 -3.95 3.18 11.39
CA THR A 96 -4.27 1.76 11.48
C THR A 96 -3.79 1.01 10.25
N PHE A 97 -3.39 -0.23 10.40
CA PHE A 97 -3.00 -1.06 9.27
C PHE A 97 -3.47 -2.49 9.44
N SER A 98 -3.65 -3.18 8.34
CA SER A 98 -4.09 -4.59 8.34
C SER A 98 -3.58 -5.31 7.11
N ALA A 99 -3.40 -6.63 7.26
CA ALA A 99 -3.01 -7.50 6.16
C ALA A 99 -4.25 -7.96 5.39
N TRP A 100 -4.12 -8.07 4.08
CA TRP A 100 -5.20 -8.46 3.18
C TRP A 100 -4.73 -9.47 2.15
N LYS A 101 -5.64 -10.28 1.65
CA LYS A 101 -5.38 -11.14 0.49
C LYS A 101 -5.62 -10.38 -0.81
N ALA A 102 -6.61 -9.49 -0.82
CA ALA A 102 -6.90 -8.58 -1.91
C ALA A 102 -7.62 -7.36 -1.34
N ASN A 103 -7.41 -6.21 -1.93
CA ASN A 103 -8.08 -4.97 -1.49
C ASN A 103 -8.05 -3.93 -2.59
N ALA A 104 -8.80 -2.84 -2.37
CA ALA A 104 -8.85 -1.70 -3.27
C ALA A 104 -8.92 -0.41 -2.43
N THR A 105 -8.42 0.68 -2.98
CA THR A 105 -8.48 1.99 -2.34
C THR A 105 -8.74 3.06 -3.39
N GLY A 106 -9.23 4.22 -2.94
CA GLY A 106 -9.53 5.34 -3.82
C GLY A 106 -11.00 5.39 -4.22
N ARG A 107 -11.26 6.08 -5.36
CA ARG A 107 -12.62 6.23 -5.89
C ARG A 107 -13.19 4.87 -6.27
N ASN A 108 -14.45 4.62 -5.90
CA ASN A 108 -15.19 3.37 -6.20
C ASN A 108 -14.56 2.12 -5.57
N SER A 109 -13.77 2.29 -4.51
CA SER A 109 -13.10 1.16 -3.85
C SER A 109 -14.07 0.13 -3.27
N ASN A 110 -15.24 0.58 -2.81
CA ASN A 110 -16.25 -0.33 -2.25
C ASN A 110 -16.75 -1.34 -3.28
N SER A 111 -17.05 -0.87 -4.49
CA SER A 111 -17.48 -1.74 -5.59
C SER A 111 -16.41 -2.75 -5.98
N MET A 112 -15.15 -2.31 -6.01
CA MET A 112 -14.02 -3.19 -6.30
C MET A 112 -13.81 -4.22 -5.20
N ARG A 113 -13.96 -3.83 -3.93
CA ARG A 113 -13.85 -4.77 -2.80
C ARG A 113 -14.93 -5.85 -2.86
N GLU A 114 -16.16 -5.46 -3.19
CA GLU A 114 -17.27 -6.41 -3.34
C GLU A 114 -16.98 -7.41 -4.46
N PHE A 115 -16.49 -6.92 -5.60
CA PHE A 115 -16.10 -7.78 -6.72
C PHE A 115 -15.00 -8.76 -6.31
N LEU A 116 -13.96 -8.27 -5.63
CA LEU A 116 -12.85 -9.09 -5.17
C LEU A 116 -13.30 -10.13 -4.14
N GLU A 117 -14.19 -9.74 -3.22
CA GLU A 117 -14.73 -10.64 -2.22
C GLU A 117 -15.46 -11.83 -2.84
N LYS A 118 -16.22 -11.57 -3.92
CA LYS A 118 -16.98 -12.61 -4.61
C LYS A 118 -16.14 -13.48 -5.53
N ASN A 119 -15.06 -12.94 -6.09
CA ASN A 119 -14.33 -13.58 -7.17
C ASN A 119 -12.89 -13.96 -6.83
N TYR A 120 -12.38 -13.55 -5.67
CA TYR A 120 -11.00 -13.84 -5.29
C TYR A 120 -10.80 -15.33 -5.05
N LYS A 121 -9.74 -15.87 -5.67
CA LYS A 121 -9.24 -17.22 -5.43
C LYS A 121 -7.72 -17.15 -5.39
N GLU A 122 -7.13 -17.99 -4.59
CA GLU A 122 -5.67 -18.11 -4.53
C GLU A 122 -5.20 -18.83 -5.80
N THR A 123 -4.57 -18.10 -6.70
CA THR A 123 -4.19 -18.57 -8.03
C THR A 123 -2.79 -18.10 -8.42
N SER A 124 -2.34 -18.47 -9.63
CA SER A 124 -1.05 -18.04 -10.17
C SER A 124 -1.01 -16.54 -10.41
N GLY A 125 0.19 -15.98 -10.59
CA GLY A 125 0.38 -14.57 -10.86
C GLY A 125 -0.36 -14.06 -12.07
N LYS A 126 -0.44 -14.84 -13.15
CA LYS A 126 -1.18 -14.47 -14.36
C LYS A 126 -2.68 -14.33 -14.10
N GLU A 127 -3.26 -15.26 -13.36
CA GLU A 127 -4.68 -15.23 -13.00
C GLU A 127 -4.98 -14.08 -12.03
N THR A 128 -4.06 -13.76 -11.13
CA THR A 128 -4.18 -12.63 -10.22
C THR A 128 -4.22 -11.31 -10.99
N ILE A 129 -3.36 -11.14 -11.99
CA ILE A 129 -3.35 -9.94 -12.84
C ILE A 129 -4.67 -9.81 -13.60
N LYS A 130 -5.18 -10.90 -14.16
CA LYS A 130 -6.49 -10.92 -14.84
C LYS A 130 -7.61 -10.51 -13.90
N LEU A 131 -7.60 -11.02 -12.67
CA LEU A 131 -8.60 -10.67 -11.66
C LEU A 131 -8.57 -9.18 -11.33
N ALA A 132 -7.38 -8.60 -11.15
CA ALA A 132 -7.22 -7.18 -10.87
C ALA A 132 -7.76 -6.32 -12.02
N ILE A 133 -7.46 -6.68 -13.27
CA ILE A 133 -7.95 -5.98 -14.45
C ILE A 133 -9.48 -6.09 -14.54
N ARG A 134 -10.04 -7.26 -14.29
CA ARG A 134 -11.49 -7.47 -14.28
C ARG A 134 -12.18 -6.61 -13.22
N ALA A 135 -11.58 -6.50 -12.02
CA ALA A 135 -12.12 -5.64 -10.97
C ALA A 135 -12.17 -4.18 -11.39
N LEU A 136 -11.13 -3.69 -12.05
CA LEU A 136 -11.09 -2.32 -12.57
C LEU A 136 -12.10 -2.08 -13.67
N LEU A 137 -12.25 -3.04 -14.60
CA LEU A 137 -13.20 -2.94 -15.70
C LEU A 137 -14.65 -2.99 -15.22
N GLU A 138 -14.96 -3.82 -14.24
CA GLU A 138 -16.30 -3.93 -13.67
C GLU A 138 -16.78 -2.59 -13.13
N VAL A 139 -15.91 -1.85 -12.46
CA VAL A 139 -16.22 -0.51 -11.92
C VAL A 139 -16.38 0.51 -13.06
N SER A 140 -15.58 0.39 -14.12
CA SER A 140 -15.64 1.31 -15.26
C SER A 140 -16.93 1.18 -16.08
N THR A 141 -17.53 -0.01 -16.11
CA THR A 141 -18.74 -0.27 -16.89
C THR A 141 -20.04 0.07 -16.16
N CYS A 142 -19.97 0.38 -14.86
CA CYS A 142 -21.13 0.75 -14.05
C CYS A 142 -21.50 2.23 -14.10
N HIS A 143 -20.95 3.01 -15.04
CA HIS A 143 -21.26 4.44 -15.22
C HIS A 143 -21.97 4.73 -16.52
#